data_9856dc237da4380a01b324552946cf61
#
_entry.id   9856dc237da4380a01b324552946cf61
#
_cell.length_a   1.000
_cell.length_b   1.000
_cell.length_c   1.000
_cell.angle_alpha   90.00
_cell.angle_beta   90.00
_cell.angle_gamma   90.00
#
_symmetry.space_group_name_H-M   'P 1'
#
loop_
_entity.id
_entity.type
_entity.pdbx_description
1 polymer ?
#
loop_
_entity_poly.entity_id
_entity_poly.type
_entity_poly.pdbx_seq_one_letter_code
_entity_poly.pdbx_strand_id
1 'polypeptide(L)'
;MNPSATPLTKLRINTYEDPFLQHQYVCLGHKIAIIRVSLNMSQQELARHIGISRSYLSKLECGTGISGMSLEILFKIAQAFQINVGQLVRLRVVDYKNCNAHLTSHYKRLELLNHTKRTSRNKTRTN
;
A
#
# COMPACT_ATOMS: atom_id res chain seq x y z
N MET A 1 -23.23 -13.17 -26.11
CA MET A 1 -22.98 -12.04 -25.23
C MET A 1 -23.83 -12.18 -23.98
N ASN A 2 -23.20 -12.23 -22.81
CA ASN A 2 -23.94 -12.35 -21.56
C ASN A 2 -24.54 -10.97 -21.22
N PRO A 3 -25.87 -10.81 -21.21
CA PRO A 3 -26.49 -9.51 -20.96
C PRO A 3 -26.27 -8.98 -19.53
N SER A 4 -25.78 -9.82 -18.63
CA SER A 4 -25.41 -9.42 -17.28
C SER A 4 -23.96 -8.92 -17.17
N ALA A 5 -23.17 -9.02 -18.24
CA ALA A 5 -21.80 -8.52 -18.23
C ALA A 5 -21.81 -6.99 -18.30
N THR A 6 -21.39 -6.34 -17.23
CA THR A 6 -21.23 -4.90 -17.21
C THR A 6 -20.17 -4.49 -18.23
N PRO A 7 -20.45 -3.55 -19.15
CA PRO A 7 -19.42 -3.09 -20.08
C PRO A 7 -18.20 -2.59 -19.33
N LEU A 8 -17.01 -2.91 -19.85
CA LEU A 8 -15.73 -2.50 -19.25
C LEU A 8 -15.66 -0.98 -18.99
N THR A 9 -16.37 -0.19 -19.82
CA THR A 9 -16.46 1.27 -19.65
C THR A 9 -17.24 1.70 -18.40
N LYS A 10 -18.09 0.82 -17.85
CA LYS A 10 -18.81 1.07 -16.59
C LYS A 10 -18.09 0.48 -15.37
N LEU A 11 -17.14 -0.40 -15.59
CA LEU A 11 -16.23 -0.86 -14.55
C LEU A 11 -15.14 0.20 -14.32
N ARG A 12 -15.55 1.36 -13.86
CA ARG A 12 -14.60 2.26 -13.22
C ARG A 12 -14.22 1.63 -11.90
N ILE A 13 -13.20 0.78 -11.96
CA ILE A 13 -12.56 0.28 -10.76
C ILE A 13 -11.88 1.48 -10.13
N ASN A 14 -12.61 2.12 -9.25
CA ASN A 14 -11.99 3.08 -8.37
C ASN A 14 -11.13 2.25 -7.42
N THR A 15 -9.82 2.31 -7.58
CA THR A 15 -8.86 1.58 -6.76
C THR A 15 -9.04 1.89 -5.27
N TYR A 16 -9.67 2.99 -4.93
CA TYR A 16 -10.02 3.33 -3.55
C TYR A 16 -11.21 2.53 -3.02
N GLU A 17 -12.06 2.03 -3.92
CA GLU A 17 -13.29 1.33 -3.56
C GLU A 17 -13.19 -0.19 -3.73
N ASP A 18 -12.14 -0.68 -4.41
CA ASP A 18 -11.93 -2.12 -4.57
C ASP A 18 -11.01 -2.63 -3.45
N PRO A 19 -11.57 -3.33 -2.44
CA PRO A 19 -10.77 -3.83 -1.30
C PRO A 19 -9.69 -4.81 -1.73
N PHE A 20 -9.93 -5.58 -2.80
CA PHE A 20 -8.95 -6.55 -3.30
C PHE A 20 -7.73 -5.85 -3.87
N LEU A 21 -7.93 -4.88 -4.77
CA LEU A 21 -6.83 -4.14 -5.37
C LEU A 21 -6.07 -3.33 -4.31
N GLN A 22 -6.79 -2.69 -3.41
CA GLN A 22 -6.18 -1.93 -2.33
C GLN A 22 -5.29 -2.82 -1.47
N HIS A 23 -5.75 -4.02 -1.15
CA HIS A 23 -4.96 -4.99 -0.38
C HIS A 23 -3.69 -5.39 -1.13
N GLN A 24 -3.78 -5.63 -2.44
CA GLN A 24 -2.61 -5.96 -3.27
C GLN A 24 -1.60 -4.81 -3.29
N TYR A 25 -2.05 -3.57 -3.45
CA TYR A 25 -1.16 -2.40 -3.42
C TYR A 25 -0.49 -2.22 -2.07
N VAL A 26 -1.22 -2.41 -0.98
CA VAL A 26 -0.65 -2.33 0.38
C VAL A 26 0.42 -3.40 0.57
N CYS A 27 0.15 -4.63 0.15
CA CYS A 27 1.11 -5.73 0.27
C CYS A 27 2.35 -5.51 -0.60
N LEU A 28 2.18 -5.04 -1.82
CA LEU A 28 3.29 -4.73 -2.72
C LEU A 28 4.12 -3.57 -2.18
N GLY A 29 3.49 -2.51 -1.73
CA GLY A 29 4.17 -1.36 -1.14
C GLY A 29 4.97 -1.75 0.09
N HIS A 30 4.39 -2.57 0.95
CA HIS A 30 5.08 -3.09 2.14
C HIS A 30 6.29 -3.94 1.78
N LYS A 31 6.16 -4.81 0.77
CA LYS A 31 7.28 -5.60 0.26
C LYS A 31 8.41 -4.72 -0.26
N ILE A 32 8.07 -3.68 -1.01
CA ILE A 32 9.06 -2.70 -1.51
C ILE A 32 9.82 -2.07 -0.34
N ALA A 33 9.10 -1.63 0.69
CA ALA A 33 9.71 -1.03 1.87
C ALA A 33 10.65 -2.01 2.59
N ILE A 34 10.25 -3.26 2.76
CA ILE A 34 11.07 -4.30 3.39
C ILE A 34 12.38 -4.51 2.62
N ILE A 35 12.29 -4.66 1.29
CA ILE A 35 13.48 -4.85 0.47
C ILE A 35 14.39 -3.62 0.55
N ARG A 36 13.81 -2.43 0.45
CA ARG A 36 14.56 -1.18 0.56
C ARG A 36 15.34 -1.10 1.87
N VAL A 37 14.67 -1.36 2.98
CA VAL A 37 15.30 -1.34 4.32
C VAL A 37 16.37 -2.41 4.43
N SER A 38 16.14 -3.61 3.89
CA SER A 38 17.12 -4.69 3.90
C SER A 38 18.39 -4.35 3.13
N LEU A 39 18.29 -3.44 2.15
CA LEU A 39 19.42 -2.95 1.38
C LEU A 39 20.05 -1.67 1.99
N ASN A 40 19.64 -1.30 3.19
CA ASN A 40 20.10 -0.09 3.87
C ASN A 40 19.89 1.19 3.06
N MET A 41 18.80 1.23 2.30
CA MET A 41 18.47 2.35 1.42
C MET A 41 17.37 3.20 2.05
N SER A 42 17.58 4.51 2.13
CA SER A 42 16.55 5.43 2.61
C SER A 42 15.47 5.65 1.53
N GLN A 43 14.29 6.12 1.96
CA GLN A 43 13.25 6.51 1.01
C GLN A 43 13.76 7.58 0.04
N GLN A 44 14.54 8.53 0.53
CA GLN A 44 15.10 9.59 -0.30
C GLN A 44 16.06 9.06 -1.35
N GLU A 45 16.91 8.10 -0.99
CA GLU A 45 17.83 7.48 -1.93
C GLU A 45 17.09 6.72 -3.03
N LEU A 46 16.11 5.90 -2.67
CA LEU A 46 15.31 5.18 -3.66
C LEU A 46 14.52 6.14 -4.55
N ALA A 47 13.87 7.13 -3.96
CA ALA A 47 13.10 8.13 -4.70
C ALA A 47 13.98 8.85 -5.73
N ARG A 48 15.21 9.20 -5.34
CA ARG A 48 16.18 9.83 -6.24
C ARG A 48 16.56 8.92 -7.40
N HIS A 49 16.80 7.63 -7.11
CA HIS A 49 17.15 6.65 -8.14
C HIS A 49 16.07 6.46 -9.19
N ILE A 50 14.82 6.49 -8.79
CA ILE A 50 13.70 6.24 -9.69
C ILE A 50 13.02 7.51 -10.21
N GLY A 51 13.50 8.69 -9.78
CA GLY A 51 13.02 9.97 -10.29
C GLY A 51 11.64 10.38 -9.81
N ILE A 52 11.29 10.02 -8.57
CA ILE A 52 10.03 10.44 -7.94
C ILE A 52 10.32 11.21 -6.64
N SER A 53 9.31 11.87 -6.10
CA SER A 53 9.45 12.53 -4.81
C SER A 53 9.45 11.51 -3.67
N ARG A 54 10.13 11.82 -2.57
CA ARG A 54 10.09 11.01 -1.35
C ARG A 54 8.66 10.86 -0.83
N SER A 55 7.87 11.93 -0.92
CA SER A 55 6.47 11.93 -0.50
C SER A 55 5.64 10.93 -1.30
N TYR A 56 5.84 10.87 -2.62
CA TYR A 56 5.16 9.90 -3.48
C TYR A 56 5.60 8.47 -3.16
N LEU A 57 6.90 8.24 -2.95
CA LEU A 57 7.42 6.92 -2.55
C LEU A 57 6.82 6.47 -1.22
N SER A 58 6.70 7.37 -0.25
CA SER A 58 6.09 7.07 1.04
C SER A 58 4.65 6.58 0.87
N LYS A 59 3.86 7.25 0.04
CA LYS A 59 2.48 6.83 -0.29
C LYS A 59 2.46 5.48 -0.98
N LEU A 60 3.39 5.26 -1.90
CA LEU A 60 3.52 4.00 -2.64
C LEU A 60 3.84 2.83 -1.71
N GLU A 61 4.75 3.02 -0.77
CA GLU A 61 5.11 2.01 0.22
C GLU A 61 3.96 1.72 1.20
N CYS A 62 3.13 2.71 1.49
CA CYS A 62 1.93 2.53 2.32
C CYS A 62 0.76 1.92 1.53
N GLY A 63 0.81 1.97 0.20
CA GLY A 63 -0.27 1.50 -0.66
C GLY A 63 -1.53 2.36 -0.61
N THR A 64 -1.43 3.57 -0.06
CA THR A 64 -2.56 4.48 0.13
C THR A 64 -2.31 5.80 -0.60
N GLY A 65 -3.38 6.46 -1.01
CA GLY A 65 -3.28 7.77 -1.65
C GLY A 65 -2.73 7.75 -3.07
N ILE A 66 -2.66 6.59 -3.72
CA ILE A 66 -2.24 6.42 -5.11
C ILE A 66 -3.33 5.70 -5.88
N SER A 67 -3.54 6.08 -7.13
CA SER A 67 -4.53 5.45 -8.02
C SER A 67 -3.98 4.19 -8.71
N GLY A 68 -2.73 3.84 -8.46
CA GLY A 68 -2.04 2.69 -9.03
C GLY A 68 -0.56 2.94 -9.16
N MET A 69 0.18 1.89 -9.48
CA MET A 69 1.60 1.97 -9.78
C MET A 69 1.81 1.77 -11.28
N SER A 70 2.59 2.64 -11.91
CA SER A 70 2.96 2.44 -13.30
C SER A 70 4.00 1.32 -13.44
N LEU A 71 3.97 0.63 -14.56
CA LEU A 71 5.01 -0.37 -14.87
C LEU A 71 6.40 0.25 -14.90
N GLU A 72 6.50 1.47 -15.41
CA GLU A 72 7.77 2.19 -15.43
C GLU A 72 8.39 2.33 -14.04
N ILE A 73 7.59 2.73 -13.06
CA ILE A 73 8.04 2.84 -11.67
C ILE A 73 8.45 1.47 -11.13
N LEU A 74 7.66 0.43 -11.39
CA LEU A 74 8.00 -0.93 -10.94
C LEU A 74 9.30 -1.43 -11.54
N PHE A 75 9.53 -1.21 -12.83
CA PHE A 75 10.78 -1.58 -13.49
C PHE A 75 11.97 -0.80 -12.91
N LYS A 76 11.80 0.49 -12.63
CA LYS A 76 12.86 1.31 -12.04
C LYS A 76 13.20 0.88 -10.60
N ILE A 77 12.18 0.52 -9.82
CA ILE A 77 12.39 -0.02 -8.46
C ILE A 77 13.16 -1.34 -8.54
N ALA A 78 12.72 -2.25 -9.41
CA ALA A 78 13.40 -3.53 -9.60
C ALA A 78 14.86 -3.33 -10.02
N GLN A 79 15.12 -2.40 -10.91
CA GLN A 79 16.46 -2.03 -11.33
C GLN A 79 17.30 -1.49 -10.17
N ALA A 80 16.74 -0.60 -9.37
CA ALA A 80 17.41 -0.04 -8.20
C ALA A 80 17.77 -1.14 -7.18
N PHE A 81 16.90 -2.13 -7.01
CA PHE A 81 17.13 -3.27 -6.13
C PHE A 81 17.99 -4.37 -6.75
N GLN A 82 18.30 -4.27 -8.05
CA GLN A 82 19.02 -5.28 -8.81
C GLN A 82 18.34 -6.66 -8.79
N ILE A 83 17.02 -6.64 -8.90
CA ILE A 83 16.19 -7.83 -8.98
C ILE A 83 15.33 -7.79 -10.24
N ASN A 84 14.78 -8.94 -10.61
CA ASN A 84 13.81 -9.05 -11.68
C ASN A 84 12.46 -8.48 -11.21
N VAL A 85 11.74 -7.79 -12.10
CA VAL A 85 10.43 -7.24 -11.76
C VAL A 85 9.44 -8.33 -11.33
N GLY A 86 9.56 -9.53 -11.87
CA GLY A 86 8.76 -10.67 -11.44
C GLY A 86 8.98 -11.02 -9.97
N GLN A 87 10.21 -10.91 -9.48
CA GLN A 87 10.52 -11.10 -8.06
C GLN A 87 9.88 -10.03 -7.18
N LEU A 88 9.77 -8.82 -7.71
CA LEU A 88 9.16 -7.71 -6.98
C LEU A 88 7.65 -7.88 -6.86
N VAL A 89 6.96 -8.19 -7.96
CA VAL A 89 5.48 -8.25 -7.99
C VAL A 89 4.91 -9.59 -7.54
N ARG A 90 5.74 -10.63 -7.42
CA ARG A 90 5.30 -11.93 -6.93
C ARG A 90 5.09 -11.86 -5.41
N LEU A 91 3.84 -11.79 -5.00
CA LEU A 91 3.47 -11.78 -3.58
C LEU A 91 3.33 -13.22 -3.10
N ARG A 92 4.27 -13.64 -2.26
CA ARG A 92 4.30 -14.97 -1.64
C ARG A 92 3.48 -14.96 -0.35
N VAL A 93 3.19 -16.15 0.17
CA VAL A 93 2.45 -16.30 1.44
C VAL A 93 3.10 -15.49 2.57
N VAL A 94 4.45 -15.50 2.64
CA VAL A 94 5.18 -14.72 3.66
C VAL A 94 4.96 -13.21 3.49
N ASP A 95 4.86 -12.72 2.26
CA ASP A 95 4.63 -11.29 1.99
C ASP A 95 3.24 -10.87 2.49
N TYR A 96 2.23 -11.70 2.26
CA TYR A 96 0.87 -11.46 2.79
C TYR A 96 0.83 -11.52 4.31
N LYS A 97 1.53 -12.48 4.92
CA LYS A 97 1.61 -12.59 6.38
C LYS A 97 2.26 -11.37 7.00
N ASN A 98 3.35 -10.90 6.43
CA ASN A 98 4.06 -9.70 6.91
C ASN A 98 3.16 -8.47 6.77
N CYS A 99 2.48 -8.33 5.64
CA CYS A 99 1.54 -7.24 5.39
C CYS A 99 0.37 -7.29 6.37
N ASN A 100 -0.23 -8.45 6.58
CA ASN A 100 -1.36 -8.63 7.49
C ASN A 100 -0.95 -8.32 8.94
N ALA A 101 0.21 -8.74 9.38
CA ALA A 101 0.73 -8.41 10.70
C ALA A 101 0.89 -6.90 10.88
N HIS A 102 1.42 -6.23 9.87
CA HIS A 102 1.57 -4.76 9.87
C HIS A 102 0.20 -4.07 9.91
N LEU A 103 -0.75 -4.50 9.06
CA LEU A 103 -2.10 -3.95 9.02
C LEU A 103 -2.84 -4.19 10.34
N THR A 104 -2.74 -5.39 10.91
CA THR A 104 -3.36 -5.70 12.20
C THR A 104 -2.86 -4.78 13.30
N SER A 105 -1.55 -4.55 13.34
CA SER A 105 -0.95 -3.62 14.29
C SER A 105 -1.45 -2.19 14.09
N HIS A 106 -1.56 -1.77 12.85
CA HIS A 106 -2.07 -0.44 12.48
C HIS A 106 -3.55 -0.27 12.86
N TYR A 107 -4.38 -1.25 12.53
CA TYR A 107 -5.81 -1.22 12.88
C TYR A 107 -6.03 -1.23 14.40
N LYS A 108 -5.28 -2.03 15.14
CA LYS A 108 -5.34 -2.01 16.60
C LYS A 108 -5.02 -0.63 17.16
N ARG A 109 -4.02 0.04 16.59
CA ARG A 109 -3.66 1.41 17.00
C ARG A 109 -4.79 2.40 16.72
N LEU A 110 -5.44 2.30 15.53
CA LEU A 110 -6.56 3.14 15.17
C LEU A 110 -7.78 2.88 16.05
N GLU A 111 -8.06 1.62 16.38
CA GLU A 111 -9.15 1.26 17.30
C GLU A 111 -8.94 1.87 18.68
N LEU A 112 -7.73 1.79 19.22
CA LEU A 112 -7.38 2.41 20.50
C LEU A 112 -7.58 3.92 20.47
N LEU A 113 -7.16 4.61 19.39
CA LEU A 113 -7.35 6.04 19.23
C LEU A 113 -8.84 6.40 19.15
N ASN A 114 -9.64 5.62 18.42
CA ASN A 114 -11.07 5.85 18.30
C ASN A 114 -11.80 5.60 19.62
N HIS A 115 -11.39 4.58 20.36
CA HIS A 115 -11.95 4.28 21.67
C HIS A 115 -11.67 5.43 22.66
N THR A 116 -10.46 5.96 22.66
CA THR A 116 -10.10 7.12 23.48
C THR A 116 -10.94 8.34 23.14
N LYS A 117 -11.19 8.61 21.84
CA LYS A 117 -12.05 9.71 21.39
C LYS A 117 -13.49 9.51 21.82
N ARG A 118 -14.05 8.29 21.74
CA ARG A 118 -15.41 7.98 22.20
C ARG A 118 -15.56 8.18 23.70
N THR A 119 -14.61 7.74 24.49
CA THR A 119 -14.60 7.90 25.94
C THR A 119 -14.54 9.39 26.32
N SER A 120 -13.73 10.16 25.63
CA SER A 120 -13.64 11.61 25.82
C SER A 120 -14.96 12.32 25.46
N ARG A 121 -15.65 11.91 24.37
CA ARG A 121 -16.95 12.45 23.98
C ARG A 121 -18.06 12.11 25.00
N ASN A 122 -18.05 10.89 25.54
CA ASN A 122 -19.03 10.48 26.55
C ASN A 122 -18.84 11.22 27.87
N LYS A 123 -17.62 11.56 28.25
CA LYS A 123 -17.33 12.37 29.44
C LYS A 123 -17.85 13.81 29.31
N THR A 124 -17.83 14.39 28.10
CA THR A 124 -18.35 15.73 27.84
C THR A 124 -19.87 15.79 27.69
N ARG A 125 -20.55 14.64 27.45
CA ARG A 125 -22.01 14.56 27.34
C ARG A 125 -22.71 14.29 28.66
N THR A 126 -22.00 13.86 29.68
CA THR A 126 -22.57 13.53 31.00
C THR A 126 -22.54 14.69 32.01
N ASN A 127 -22.07 15.84 31.56
CA ASN A 127 -22.13 17.07 32.37
C ASN A 127 -23.31 17.93 31.96
#